data_577afcd3e99672bf27bd5b73582d440a
#
_entry.id   577afcd3e99672bf27bd5b73582d440a
#
_cell.length_a   1.000
_cell.length_b   1.000
_cell.length_c   1.000
_cell.angle_alpha   90.00
_cell.angle_beta   90.00
_cell.angle_gamma   90.00
#
_symmetry.space_group_name_H-M   'P 1'
#
loop_
_entity.id
_entity.type
_entity.pdbx_description
1 polymer ?
#
loop_
_entity_poly.entity_id
_entity_poly.type
_entity_poly.pdbx_seq_one_letter_code
_entity_poly.pdbx_strand_id
1 'polypeptide(L)'
;MAGEYKYDVIRDFFKSPDGEPFGLISRVAADDQDNIYVFQRRDPPVVVFDRNGKHIASWGTGAVADPHGLKIVGGTVYTTDRSDSCAKAFTLDGKVKLALGKPGEHSDTGNVENWLVERAAGPFNHPTEMIRHPNGDIYITDGYRNARVHRFTGDGTLKTSWGTPGKGPGQFHLPHSIAYDDSGKLYVADRSNKRIQMFSPDGEYQGEWTGMGGPNDISRGKDKNWYIAEQEDAGNPAYCTVRSPDGRVIAKMASRHVHGIGVDSQGSIYAGLTQDRSVDKFARVR
;
A
#
# COMPACT_ATOMS: atom_id res chain seq x y z
N MET A 1 19.93 11.77 -21.63
CA MET A 1 20.35 11.95 -20.23
C MET A 1 19.10 11.82 -19.39
N ALA A 2 19.02 10.87 -18.48
CA ALA A 2 17.90 10.78 -17.53
C ALA A 2 17.96 12.04 -16.65
N GLY A 3 16.88 12.83 -16.64
CA GLY A 3 16.81 14.02 -15.81
C GLY A 3 17.04 13.65 -14.36
N GLU A 4 17.78 14.48 -13.64
CA GLU A 4 18.10 14.25 -12.23
C GLU A 4 16.78 14.27 -11.43
N TYR A 5 16.54 13.19 -10.66
CA TYR A 5 15.36 13.09 -9.80
C TYR A 5 15.55 13.96 -8.56
N LYS A 6 15.10 15.22 -8.64
CA LYS A 6 15.13 16.18 -7.52
C LYS A 6 13.74 16.41 -6.98
N TYR A 7 13.65 16.65 -5.68
CA TYR A 7 12.40 16.88 -4.97
C TYR A 7 12.55 18.02 -3.95
N ASP A 8 11.57 18.92 -3.96
CA ASP A 8 11.37 19.89 -2.89
C ASP A 8 10.37 19.33 -1.89
N VAL A 9 10.68 19.45 -0.60
CA VAL A 9 9.85 18.89 0.47
C VAL A 9 8.93 19.96 1.03
N ILE A 10 7.62 19.70 0.94
CA ILE A 10 6.57 20.52 1.55
C ILE A 10 5.97 19.71 2.71
N ARG A 11 6.26 20.16 3.93
CA ARG A 11 5.81 19.47 5.15
C ARG A 11 4.33 19.75 5.43
N ASP A 12 3.63 18.74 5.96
CA ASP A 12 2.23 18.84 6.41
C ASP A 12 1.32 19.48 5.35
N PHE A 13 1.46 18.97 4.10
CA PHE A 13 0.90 19.57 2.89
C PHE A 13 -0.62 19.69 2.90
N PHE A 14 -1.33 18.64 3.39
CA PHE A 14 -2.78 18.71 3.53
C PHE A 14 -3.19 19.18 4.93
N LYS A 15 -4.31 19.89 4.97
CA LYS A 15 -4.99 20.26 6.21
C LYS A 15 -6.32 19.51 6.27
N SER A 16 -6.61 18.92 7.41
CA SER A 16 -7.90 18.27 7.62
C SER A 16 -9.04 19.27 7.48
N PRO A 17 -10.13 18.92 6.77
CA PRO A 17 -11.20 19.88 6.44
C PRO A 17 -12.00 20.37 7.65
N ASP A 18 -11.99 19.63 8.76
CA ASP A 18 -12.65 19.99 10.01
C ASP A 18 -11.75 20.76 11.00
N GLY A 19 -10.50 21.01 10.64
CA GLY A 19 -9.51 21.70 11.48
C GLY A 19 -8.87 20.82 12.56
N GLU A 20 -9.36 19.59 12.77
CA GLU A 20 -8.77 18.64 13.71
C GLU A 20 -7.59 17.87 13.06
N PRO A 21 -6.65 17.37 13.84
CA PRO A 21 -5.57 16.52 13.29
C PRO A 21 -6.15 15.29 12.57
N PHE A 22 -5.50 14.86 11.51
CA PHE A 22 -5.81 13.56 10.90
C PHE A 22 -5.73 12.44 11.94
N GLY A 23 -6.46 11.34 11.72
CA GLY A 23 -6.18 10.07 12.37
C GLY A 23 -4.82 9.52 11.96
N LEU A 24 -4.44 8.35 12.49
CA LEU A 24 -3.24 7.65 12.03
C LEU A 24 -3.39 7.37 10.52
N ILE A 25 -2.56 7.99 9.69
CA ILE A 25 -2.62 7.81 8.24
C ILE A 25 -1.97 6.49 7.87
N SER A 26 -2.72 5.61 7.23
CA SER A 26 -2.24 4.30 6.81
C SER A 26 -1.79 4.28 5.35
N ARG A 27 -2.50 4.96 4.45
CA ARG A 27 -2.17 5.00 3.02
C ARG A 27 -2.49 6.35 2.41
N VAL A 28 -1.82 6.62 1.30
CA VAL A 28 -2.12 7.72 0.38
C VAL A 28 -2.09 7.15 -1.04
N ALA A 29 -3.04 7.53 -1.87
CA ALA A 29 -3.04 7.16 -3.29
C ALA A 29 -3.51 8.32 -4.15
N ALA A 30 -3.08 8.37 -5.41
CA ALA A 30 -3.59 9.31 -6.41
C ALA A 30 -4.48 8.57 -7.41
N ASP A 31 -5.56 9.22 -7.85
CA ASP A 31 -6.36 8.75 -8.97
C ASP A 31 -5.80 9.27 -10.32
N ASP A 32 -6.46 8.89 -11.42
CA ASP A 32 -6.03 9.29 -12.76
C ASP A 32 -6.19 10.80 -13.06
N GLN A 33 -6.90 11.53 -12.20
CA GLN A 33 -7.10 12.98 -12.28
C GLN A 33 -6.18 13.75 -11.32
N ASP A 34 -5.24 13.05 -10.67
CA ASP A 34 -4.36 13.58 -9.63
C ASP A 34 -5.11 14.07 -8.37
N ASN A 35 -6.29 13.53 -8.09
CA ASN A 35 -6.88 13.69 -6.76
C ASN A 35 -6.19 12.74 -5.79
N ILE A 36 -5.91 13.23 -4.59
CA ILE A 36 -5.13 12.52 -3.58
C ILE A 36 -6.06 12.04 -2.47
N TYR A 37 -6.10 10.75 -2.29
CA TYR A 37 -6.89 10.06 -1.28
C TYR A 37 -6.01 9.76 -0.07
N VAL A 38 -6.37 10.34 1.07
CA VAL A 38 -5.72 10.08 2.36
C VAL A 38 -6.58 9.10 3.14
N PHE A 39 -6.01 7.95 3.51
CA PHE A 39 -6.70 6.90 4.26
C PHE A 39 -6.22 6.91 5.70
N GLN A 40 -7.13 7.20 6.62
CA GLN A 40 -6.84 7.47 8.03
C GLN A 40 -7.69 6.62 8.97
N ARG A 41 -7.19 6.34 10.18
CA ARG A 41 -7.91 5.63 11.25
C ARG A 41 -8.73 6.60 12.10
N ARG A 42 -9.57 7.37 11.46
CA ARG A 42 -10.57 8.27 12.02
C ARG A 42 -11.69 8.43 11.00
N ASP A 43 -12.93 8.55 11.45
CA ASP A 43 -14.05 8.85 10.56
C ASP A 43 -14.09 10.35 10.15
N PRO A 44 -14.39 10.63 8.88
CA PRO A 44 -14.45 9.70 7.76
C PRO A 44 -13.06 9.15 7.40
N PRO A 45 -12.92 7.83 7.09
CA PRO A 45 -11.62 7.21 6.84
C PRO A 45 -10.97 7.64 5.53
N VAL A 46 -11.72 8.07 4.55
CA VAL A 46 -11.18 8.58 3.28
C VAL A 46 -11.43 10.07 3.18
N VAL A 47 -10.34 10.82 3.02
CA VAL A 47 -10.36 12.28 2.77
C VAL A 47 -9.67 12.55 1.44
N VAL A 48 -10.34 13.25 0.53
CA VAL A 48 -9.88 13.47 -0.85
C VAL A 48 -9.54 14.94 -1.06
N PHE A 49 -8.38 15.16 -1.64
CA PHE A 49 -7.87 16.50 -2.00
C PHE A 49 -7.51 16.56 -3.48
N ASP A 50 -7.55 17.76 -4.05
CA ASP A 50 -6.87 17.99 -5.32
C ASP A 50 -5.34 18.03 -5.12
N ARG A 51 -4.59 18.01 -6.21
CA ARG A 51 -3.11 18.06 -6.19
C ARG A 51 -2.53 19.34 -5.57
N ASN A 52 -3.35 20.40 -5.39
CA ASN A 52 -2.94 21.68 -4.80
C ASN A 52 -3.27 21.77 -3.30
N GLY A 53 -3.92 20.74 -2.75
CA GLY A 53 -4.25 20.63 -1.33
C GLY A 53 -5.66 21.12 -0.97
N LYS A 54 -6.51 21.43 -1.96
CA LYS A 54 -7.90 21.79 -1.71
C LYS A 54 -8.72 20.51 -1.44
N HIS A 55 -9.45 20.48 -0.32
CA HIS A 55 -10.38 19.41 -0.01
C HIS A 55 -11.51 19.31 -1.04
N ILE A 56 -11.80 18.10 -1.49
CA ILE A 56 -12.84 17.77 -2.48
C ILE A 56 -13.99 17.03 -1.83
N ALA A 57 -13.69 15.96 -1.10
CA ALA A 57 -14.70 15.05 -0.53
C ALA A 57 -14.15 14.31 0.69
N SER A 58 -15.07 13.78 1.50
CA SER A 58 -14.77 12.82 2.56
C SER A 58 -15.89 11.79 2.60
N TRP A 59 -15.53 10.50 2.78
CA TRP A 59 -16.51 9.42 2.77
C TRP A 59 -16.04 8.18 3.53
N GLY A 60 -16.92 7.21 3.69
CA GLY A 60 -16.63 5.88 4.23
C GLY A 60 -16.88 5.72 5.72
N THR A 61 -17.54 6.71 6.40
CA THR A 61 -17.90 6.62 7.83
C THR A 61 -18.58 5.29 8.13
N GLY A 62 -18.03 4.55 9.10
CA GLY A 62 -18.53 3.23 9.51
C GLY A 62 -18.31 2.11 8.50
N ALA A 63 -17.69 2.38 7.34
CA ALA A 63 -17.44 1.36 6.31
C ALA A 63 -16.17 0.54 6.53
N VAL A 64 -15.19 1.09 7.25
CA VAL A 64 -13.89 0.47 7.53
C VAL A 64 -13.54 0.75 8.99
N ALA A 65 -13.32 -0.29 9.80
CA ALA A 65 -13.04 -0.16 11.23
C ALA A 65 -11.57 0.20 11.52
N ASP A 66 -10.64 -0.46 10.81
CA ASP A 66 -9.19 -0.20 10.96
C ASP A 66 -8.55 -0.06 9.58
N PRO A 67 -8.63 1.13 8.97
CA PRO A 67 -8.07 1.44 7.66
C PRO A 67 -6.60 1.05 7.54
N HIS A 68 -6.25 0.23 6.51
CA HIS A 68 -4.86 -0.17 6.31
C HIS A 68 -4.39 0.01 4.87
N GLY A 69 -4.77 -0.84 3.93
CA GLY A 69 -4.40 -0.74 2.52
C GLY A 69 -5.35 0.15 1.72
N LEU A 70 -4.83 0.91 0.78
CA LEU A 70 -5.62 1.66 -0.20
C LEU A 70 -4.87 1.80 -1.52
N LYS A 71 -5.44 1.28 -2.60
CA LYS A 71 -4.98 1.46 -3.98
C LYS A 71 -6.13 1.93 -4.87
N ILE A 72 -5.84 2.67 -5.91
CA ILE A 72 -6.83 3.13 -6.90
C ILE A 72 -6.42 2.60 -8.26
N VAL A 73 -7.33 1.86 -8.89
CA VAL A 73 -7.12 1.27 -10.22
C VAL A 73 -8.40 1.40 -11.04
N GLY A 74 -8.33 2.03 -12.21
CA GLY A 74 -9.46 2.13 -13.13
C GLY A 74 -10.73 2.73 -12.50
N GLY A 75 -10.57 3.81 -11.72
CA GLY A 75 -11.71 4.49 -11.08
C GLY A 75 -12.37 3.69 -9.95
N THR A 76 -11.66 2.73 -9.36
CA THR A 76 -12.12 1.95 -8.21
C THR A 76 -11.09 2.01 -7.08
N VAL A 77 -11.56 2.27 -5.87
CA VAL A 77 -10.75 2.29 -4.64
C VAL A 77 -10.79 0.91 -4.01
N TYR A 78 -9.63 0.30 -3.83
CA TYR A 78 -9.45 -1.01 -3.20
C TYR A 78 -8.85 -0.83 -1.83
N THR A 79 -9.51 -1.34 -0.79
CA THR A 79 -9.07 -1.15 0.61
C THR A 79 -9.00 -2.46 1.36
N THR A 80 -8.17 -2.46 2.42
CA THR A 80 -8.20 -3.51 3.44
C THR A 80 -8.56 -2.91 4.79
N ASP A 81 -9.36 -3.66 5.53
CA ASP A 81 -9.66 -3.45 6.94
C ASP A 81 -8.85 -4.45 7.76
N ARG A 82 -7.87 -3.95 8.50
CA ARG A 82 -6.92 -4.81 9.18
C ARG A 82 -7.58 -5.61 10.31
N SER A 83 -8.21 -4.93 11.26
CA SER A 83 -8.77 -5.60 12.44
C SER A 83 -10.01 -6.42 12.14
N ASP A 84 -10.82 -6.02 11.18
CA ASP A 84 -11.99 -6.80 10.76
C ASP A 84 -11.65 -7.95 9.80
N SER A 85 -10.38 -8.05 9.37
CA SER A 85 -9.95 -9.07 8.40
C SER A 85 -10.79 -9.10 7.12
N CYS A 86 -11.04 -7.91 6.58
CA CYS A 86 -11.86 -7.71 5.38
C CYS A 86 -11.11 -6.93 4.30
N ALA A 87 -11.57 -7.07 3.07
CA ALA A 87 -11.15 -6.23 1.96
C ALA A 87 -12.38 -5.75 1.18
N LYS A 88 -12.38 -4.48 0.78
CA LYS A 88 -13.54 -3.88 0.10
C LYS A 88 -13.09 -3.06 -1.11
N ALA A 89 -13.92 -3.07 -2.15
CA ALA A 89 -13.77 -2.16 -3.28
C ALA A 89 -14.92 -1.16 -3.30
N PHE A 90 -14.60 0.10 -3.61
CA PHE A 90 -15.55 1.20 -3.66
C PHE A 90 -15.44 1.96 -4.99
N THR A 91 -16.51 2.65 -5.36
CA THR A 91 -16.42 3.74 -6.33
C THR A 91 -15.61 4.90 -5.75
N LEU A 92 -15.19 5.86 -6.58
CA LEU A 92 -14.46 7.05 -6.13
C LEU A 92 -15.27 7.91 -5.13
N ASP A 93 -16.61 7.80 -5.17
CA ASP A 93 -17.55 8.48 -4.26
C ASP A 93 -17.98 7.63 -3.05
N GLY A 94 -17.34 6.47 -2.84
CA GLY A 94 -17.46 5.67 -1.61
C GLY A 94 -18.59 4.64 -1.60
N LYS A 95 -19.23 4.31 -2.76
CA LYS A 95 -20.23 3.23 -2.84
C LYS A 95 -19.53 1.89 -2.91
N VAL A 96 -19.95 0.94 -2.09
CA VAL A 96 -19.40 -0.43 -2.08
C VAL A 96 -19.71 -1.15 -3.39
N LYS A 97 -18.67 -1.71 -4.02
CA LYS A 97 -18.74 -2.55 -5.23
C LYS A 97 -18.50 -4.03 -4.92
N LEU A 98 -17.63 -4.32 -3.96
CA LEU A 98 -17.25 -5.68 -3.56
C LEU A 98 -16.87 -5.67 -2.09
N ALA A 99 -17.19 -6.76 -1.39
CA ALA A 99 -16.71 -7.02 -0.03
C ALA A 99 -16.23 -8.47 0.07
N LEU A 100 -15.06 -8.68 0.64
CA LEU A 100 -14.41 -9.98 0.84
C LEU A 100 -14.08 -10.14 2.33
N GLY A 101 -14.22 -11.35 2.84
CA GLY A 101 -14.11 -11.64 4.27
C GLY A 101 -15.41 -11.32 5.02
N LYS A 102 -15.44 -11.69 6.29
CA LYS A 102 -16.52 -11.36 7.20
C LYS A 102 -15.95 -10.64 8.42
N PRO A 103 -16.51 -9.47 8.81
CA PRO A 103 -15.98 -8.68 9.91
C PRO A 103 -15.76 -9.51 11.17
N GLY A 104 -14.53 -9.43 11.74
CA GLY A 104 -14.14 -10.14 12.94
C GLY A 104 -13.86 -11.64 12.79
N GLU A 105 -14.06 -12.23 11.59
CA GLU A 105 -13.62 -13.61 11.34
C GLU A 105 -12.15 -13.65 10.89
N HIS A 106 -11.31 -14.36 11.66
CA HIS A 106 -9.87 -14.48 11.39
C HIS A 106 -9.51 -15.93 11.08
N SER A 107 -8.65 -16.12 10.09
CA SER A 107 -8.11 -17.44 9.78
C SER A 107 -7.12 -17.91 10.87
N ASP A 108 -7.07 -19.21 11.12
CA ASP A 108 -6.21 -19.78 12.17
C ASP A 108 -4.76 -19.93 11.68
N THR A 109 -3.92 -18.98 12.05
CA THR A 109 -2.48 -18.96 11.76
C THR A 109 -1.60 -19.32 12.95
N GLY A 110 -2.20 -19.66 14.09
CA GLY A 110 -1.48 -20.01 15.33
C GLY A 110 -0.88 -18.81 16.06
N ASN A 111 -1.12 -17.59 15.60
CA ASN A 111 -0.52 -16.39 16.20
C ASN A 111 -1.58 -15.29 16.42
N VAL A 112 -1.52 -14.64 17.57
CA VAL A 112 -2.40 -13.53 17.96
C VAL A 112 -1.70 -12.17 17.89
N GLU A 113 -0.40 -12.13 17.57
CA GLU A 113 0.42 -10.91 17.52
C GLU A 113 1.02 -10.68 16.11
N ASN A 114 1.56 -9.50 15.89
CA ASN A 114 2.13 -9.06 14.60
C ASN A 114 3.58 -9.55 14.39
N TRP A 115 3.82 -10.83 14.56
CA TRP A 115 5.14 -11.46 14.43
C TRP A 115 5.15 -12.48 13.29
N LEU A 116 6.27 -13.14 13.11
CA LEU A 116 6.34 -14.28 12.19
C LEU A 116 5.36 -15.35 12.67
N VAL A 117 4.32 -15.60 11.89
CA VAL A 117 3.25 -16.54 12.25
C VAL A 117 3.74 -17.99 12.16
N GLU A 118 3.11 -18.90 12.91
CA GLU A 118 3.50 -20.31 12.92
C GLU A 118 3.17 -21.02 11.61
N ARG A 119 2.00 -20.73 11.03
CA ARG A 119 1.51 -21.32 9.79
C ARG A 119 0.74 -20.30 8.96
N ALA A 120 0.74 -20.51 7.66
CA ALA A 120 -0.11 -19.75 6.76
C ALA A 120 -1.50 -20.40 6.69
N ALA A 121 -2.54 -19.58 6.55
CA ALA A 121 -3.92 -20.03 6.46
C ALA A 121 -4.68 -19.37 5.31
N GLY A 122 -5.94 -19.72 5.13
CA GLY A 122 -6.84 -19.09 4.16
C GLY A 122 -7.13 -17.62 4.50
N PRO A 123 -7.85 -16.89 3.65
CA PRO A 123 -8.14 -15.48 3.90
C PRO A 123 -9.21 -15.31 4.99
N PHE A 124 -9.08 -14.33 5.88
CA PHE A 124 -7.98 -13.39 6.10
C PHE A 124 -7.54 -13.41 7.57
N ASN A 125 -6.31 -12.93 7.85
CA ASN A 125 -5.94 -12.59 9.22
C ASN A 125 -5.07 -11.32 9.23
N HIS A 126 -5.71 -10.17 9.37
CA HIS A 126 -5.13 -8.82 9.29
C HIS A 126 -4.51 -8.49 7.93
N PRO A 127 -5.31 -8.45 6.82
CA PRO A 127 -4.84 -8.13 5.48
C PRO A 127 -4.25 -6.72 5.38
N THR A 128 -3.30 -6.57 4.48
CA THR A 128 -2.47 -5.36 4.41
C THR A 128 -2.72 -4.50 3.18
N GLU A 129 -2.90 -5.10 1.99
CA GLU A 129 -3.14 -4.36 0.75
C GLU A 129 -4.00 -5.16 -0.23
N MET A 130 -4.80 -4.47 -1.06
CA MET A 130 -5.62 -5.06 -2.11
C MET A 130 -5.41 -4.31 -3.42
N ILE A 131 -5.24 -5.04 -4.53
CA ILE A 131 -5.08 -4.44 -5.86
C ILE A 131 -5.81 -5.24 -6.93
N ARG A 132 -6.41 -4.55 -7.92
CA ARG A 132 -6.94 -5.14 -9.14
C ARG A 132 -5.83 -5.22 -10.18
N HIS A 133 -5.63 -6.40 -10.74
CA HIS A 133 -4.63 -6.66 -11.75
C HIS A 133 -5.25 -6.60 -13.17
N PRO A 134 -4.47 -6.25 -14.23
CA PRO A 134 -4.97 -6.19 -15.61
C PRO A 134 -5.57 -7.50 -16.15
N ASN A 135 -5.15 -8.67 -15.63
CA ASN A 135 -5.75 -9.96 -15.99
C ASN A 135 -7.19 -10.15 -15.48
N GLY A 136 -7.73 -9.16 -14.75
CA GLY A 136 -9.07 -9.21 -14.19
C GLY A 136 -9.16 -9.79 -12.78
N ASP A 137 -8.08 -10.31 -12.21
CA ASP A 137 -8.06 -10.86 -10.85
C ASP A 137 -7.72 -9.79 -9.80
N ILE A 138 -8.01 -10.10 -8.57
CA ILE A 138 -7.70 -9.30 -7.39
C ILE A 138 -6.64 -10.03 -6.58
N TYR A 139 -5.61 -9.28 -6.15
CA TYR A 139 -4.56 -9.81 -5.29
C TYR A 139 -4.57 -9.07 -3.95
N ILE A 140 -4.43 -9.82 -2.87
CA ILE A 140 -4.49 -9.28 -1.50
C ILE A 140 -3.32 -9.86 -0.71
N THR A 141 -2.46 -8.98 -0.19
CA THR A 141 -1.47 -9.35 0.81
C THR A 141 -2.12 -9.44 2.19
N ASP A 142 -1.82 -10.51 2.91
CA ASP A 142 -2.35 -10.80 4.24
C ASP A 142 -1.17 -11.06 5.17
N GLY A 143 -0.76 -10.02 5.93
CA GLY A 143 0.59 -9.99 6.46
C GLY A 143 0.73 -9.81 7.96
N TYR A 144 -0.15 -9.09 8.69
CA TYR A 144 0.07 -8.83 10.11
C TYR A 144 -0.07 -10.07 10.98
N ARG A 145 -1.01 -10.95 10.63
CA ARG A 145 -1.22 -12.23 11.34
C ARG A 145 -1.34 -13.40 10.37
N ASN A 146 -0.80 -13.24 9.16
CA ASN A 146 -0.65 -14.28 8.15
C ASN A 146 0.65 -14.03 7.36
N ALA A 147 1.00 -14.95 6.46
CA ALA A 147 2.17 -14.83 5.58
C ALA A 147 1.79 -15.25 4.15
N ARG A 148 0.75 -14.61 3.60
CA ARG A 148 0.12 -15.03 2.34
C ARG A 148 -0.10 -13.88 1.37
N VAL A 149 -0.20 -14.25 0.10
CA VAL A 149 -0.90 -13.49 -0.93
C VAL A 149 -2.07 -14.33 -1.41
N HIS A 150 -3.26 -13.75 -1.45
CA HIS A 150 -4.49 -14.40 -1.93
C HIS A 150 -4.87 -13.83 -3.29
N ARG A 151 -5.24 -14.71 -4.23
CA ARG A 151 -5.75 -14.34 -5.56
C ARG A 151 -7.22 -14.69 -5.67
N PHE A 152 -8.02 -13.71 -6.00
CA PHE A 152 -9.46 -13.86 -6.24
C PHE A 152 -9.78 -13.51 -7.70
N THR A 153 -10.88 -14.08 -8.22
CA THR A 153 -11.52 -13.54 -9.43
C THR A 153 -12.02 -12.12 -9.17
N GLY A 154 -12.34 -11.41 -10.24
CA GLY A 154 -12.87 -10.05 -10.12
C GLY A 154 -14.22 -9.92 -9.43
N ASP A 155 -14.98 -11.01 -9.34
CA ASP A 155 -16.26 -11.12 -8.62
C ASP A 155 -16.10 -11.60 -7.16
N GLY A 156 -14.86 -11.90 -6.72
CA GLY A 156 -14.54 -12.23 -5.34
C GLY A 156 -14.46 -13.72 -5.01
N THR A 157 -14.43 -14.60 -6.01
CA THR A 157 -14.19 -16.04 -5.76
C THR A 157 -12.69 -16.30 -5.55
N LEU A 158 -12.32 -16.96 -4.44
CA LEU A 158 -10.92 -17.33 -4.17
C LEU A 158 -10.43 -18.34 -5.21
N LYS A 159 -9.33 -18.03 -5.90
CA LYS A 159 -8.68 -18.91 -6.89
C LYS A 159 -7.54 -19.69 -6.29
N THR A 160 -6.61 -19.01 -5.64
CA THR A 160 -5.41 -19.60 -5.05
C THR A 160 -4.80 -18.69 -4.00
N SER A 161 -3.87 -19.24 -3.24
CA SER A 161 -3.05 -18.49 -2.28
C SER A 161 -1.65 -19.08 -2.23
N TRP A 162 -0.65 -18.21 -2.09
CA TRP A 162 0.74 -18.64 -1.94
C TRP A 162 1.45 -17.90 -0.82
N GLY A 163 2.60 -18.38 -0.45
CA GLY A 163 3.41 -17.88 0.65
C GLY A 163 3.27 -18.75 1.90
N THR A 164 4.34 -18.80 2.65
CA THR A 164 4.46 -19.42 3.98
C THR A 164 5.35 -18.56 4.86
N PRO A 165 5.25 -18.68 6.19
CA PRO A 165 6.14 -17.94 7.08
C PRO A 165 7.61 -18.28 6.84
N GLY A 166 8.49 -17.28 6.76
CA GLY A 166 9.92 -17.50 6.62
C GLY A 166 10.67 -16.39 5.88
N LYS A 167 11.91 -16.71 5.49
CA LYS A 167 12.86 -15.78 4.82
C LYS A 167 13.33 -16.26 3.44
N GLY A 168 13.00 -17.49 3.06
CA GLY A 168 13.37 -18.04 1.75
C GLY A 168 12.54 -17.45 0.60
N PRO A 169 12.87 -17.80 -0.66
CA PRO A 169 12.06 -17.44 -1.81
C PRO A 169 10.61 -17.92 -1.67
N GLY A 170 9.65 -17.02 -1.92
CA GLY A 170 8.23 -17.30 -1.77
C GLY A 170 7.74 -17.43 -0.32
N GLN A 171 8.62 -17.28 0.67
CA GLN A 171 8.24 -17.15 2.07
C GLN A 171 8.13 -15.67 2.46
N PHE A 172 7.30 -15.35 3.47
CA PHE A 172 7.06 -13.99 3.90
C PHE A 172 7.21 -13.80 5.41
N HIS A 173 7.67 -12.61 5.77
CA HIS A 173 7.54 -12.08 7.11
C HIS A 173 6.89 -10.70 7.01
N LEU A 174 5.56 -10.67 7.11
CA LEU A 174 4.73 -9.49 6.97
C LEU A 174 4.70 -8.92 5.54
N PRO A 175 4.08 -9.64 4.55
CA PRO A 175 3.79 -9.06 3.24
C PRO A 175 2.84 -7.88 3.41
N HIS A 176 3.30 -6.65 3.07
CA HIS A 176 2.67 -5.41 3.54
C HIS A 176 2.03 -4.58 2.44
N SER A 177 2.52 -4.69 1.21
CA SER A 177 1.95 -4.02 0.04
C SER A 177 2.23 -4.82 -1.23
N ILE A 178 1.46 -4.57 -2.28
CA ILE A 178 1.57 -5.25 -3.56
C ILE A 178 1.30 -4.26 -4.70
N ALA A 179 2.08 -4.38 -5.77
CA ALA A 179 1.88 -3.66 -7.02
C ALA A 179 2.25 -4.56 -8.21
N TYR A 180 2.04 -4.10 -9.43
CA TYR A 180 2.43 -4.82 -10.65
C TYR A 180 3.07 -3.87 -11.68
N ASP A 181 3.85 -4.43 -12.59
CA ASP A 181 4.42 -3.72 -13.73
C ASP A 181 3.58 -3.89 -15.01
N ASP A 182 4.02 -3.25 -16.09
CA ASP A 182 3.32 -3.27 -17.39
C ASP A 182 3.26 -4.68 -18.01
N SER A 183 4.11 -5.62 -17.58
CA SER A 183 4.08 -7.02 -18.00
C SER A 183 3.09 -7.87 -17.19
N GLY A 184 2.57 -7.31 -16.11
CA GLY A 184 1.73 -8.01 -15.14
C GLY A 184 2.52 -8.76 -14.05
N LYS A 185 3.84 -8.59 -13.96
CA LYS A 185 4.63 -9.15 -12.87
C LYS A 185 4.25 -8.46 -11.56
N LEU A 186 4.04 -9.26 -10.51
CA LEU A 186 3.69 -8.78 -9.18
C LEU A 186 4.95 -8.48 -8.36
N TYR A 187 4.88 -7.42 -7.56
CA TYR A 187 5.92 -6.98 -6.64
C TYR A 187 5.32 -6.89 -5.24
N VAL A 188 5.78 -7.73 -4.33
CA VAL A 188 5.28 -7.82 -2.95
C VAL A 188 6.32 -7.27 -1.99
N ALA A 189 5.93 -6.26 -1.23
CA ALA A 189 6.73 -5.67 -0.17
C ALA A 189 6.74 -6.61 1.05
N ASP A 190 7.80 -7.37 1.22
CA ASP A 190 8.03 -8.31 2.33
C ASP A 190 8.76 -7.56 3.46
N ARG A 191 7.97 -6.79 4.23
CA ARG A 191 8.43 -5.69 5.08
C ARG A 191 9.49 -6.10 6.09
N SER A 192 9.20 -7.11 6.90
CA SER A 192 10.11 -7.52 7.98
C SER A 192 11.32 -8.30 7.47
N ASN A 193 11.30 -8.81 6.24
CA ASN A 193 12.44 -9.36 5.53
C ASN A 193 13.24 -8.31 4.75
N LYS A 194 12.82 -7.03 4.76
CA LYS A 194 13.51 -5.89 4.12
C LYS A 194 13.79 -6.10 2.64
N ARG A 195 12.80 -6.63 1.92
CA ARG A 195 12.90 -6.94 0.49
C ARG A 195 11.59 -6.73 -0.24
N ILE A 196 11.68 -6.64 -1.55
CA ILE A 196 10.54 -6.78 -2.46
C ILE A 196 10.73 -8.07 -3.24
N GLN A 197 9.78 -8.99 -3.15
CA GLN A 197 9.79 -10.21 -3.96
C GLN A 197 8.94 -10.04 -5.20
N MET A 198 9.39 -10.63 -6.31
CA MET A 198 8.70 -10.60 -7.60
C MET A 198 8.09 -11.97 -7.89
N PHE A 199 6.86 -11.95 -8.42
CA PHE A 199 6.10 -13.16 -8.76
C PHE A 199 5.43 -13.04 -10.12
N SER A 200 5.21 -14.20 -10.77
CA SER A 200 4.23 -14.26 -11.84
C SER A 200 2.81 -14.02 -11.30
N PRO A 201 1.82 -13.72 -12.16
CA PRO A 201 0.42 -13.67 -11.75
C PRO A 201 -0.11 -14.98 -11.13
N ASP A 202 0.54 -16.09 -11.39
CA ASP A 202 0.20 -17.41 -10.83
C ASP A 202 0.90 -17.72 -9.48
N GLY A 203 1.73 -16.78 -8.99
CA GLY A 203 2.42 -16.87 -7.71
C GLY A 203 3.79 -17.55 -7.76
N GLU A 204 4.36 -17.75 -8.93
CA GLU A 204 5.71 -18.30 -9.09
C GLU A 204 6.77 -17.23 -8.79
N TYR A 205 7.70 -17.56 -7.89
CA TYR A 205 8.80 -16.65 -7.53
C TYR A 205 9.73 -16.38 -8.74
N GLN A 206 10.05 -15.10 -8.97
CA GLN A 206 10.84 -14.64 -10.11
C GLN A 206 12.08 -13.81 -9.71
N GLY A 207 12.30 -13.59 -8.41
CA GLY A 207 13.45 -12.83 -7.93
C GLY A 207 13.08 -11.87 -6.81
N GLU A 208 14.05 -11.09 -6.38
CA GLU A 208 13.85 -10.11 -5.32
C GLU A 208 14.77 -8.90 -5.42
N TRP A 209 14.36 -7.80 -4.83
CA TRP A 209 15.21 -6.64 -4.54
C TRP A 209 15.48 -6.57 -3.05
N THR A 210 16.74 -6.43 -2.71
CA THR A 210 17.24 -6.28 -1.34
C THR A 210 17.93 -4.92 -1.15
N GLY A 211 18.62 -4.73 -0.01
CA GLY A 211 19.40 -3.51 0.26
C GLY A 211 18.52 -2.28 0.50
N MET A 212 17.40 -2.48 1.22
CA MET A 212 16.45 -1.42 1.62
C MET A 212 16.07 -1.57 3.09
N GLY A 213 15.46 -0.53 3.66
CA GLY A 213 14.70 -0.63 4.90
C GLY A 213 13.44 -1.50 4.71
N GLY A 214 12.66 -1.70 5.77
CA GLY A 214 11.39 -2.44 5.64
C GLY A 214 10.43 -1.71 4.70
N PRO A 215 10.10 -2.26 3.51
CA PRO A 215 9.18 -1.59 2.59
C PRO A 215 7.75 -1.62 3.13
N ASN A 216 7.24 -0.46 3.51
CA ASN A 216 5.86 -0.29 3.98
C ASN A 216 4.88 -0.23 2.81
N ASP A 217 5.27 0.40 1.71
CA ASP A 217 4.41 0.54 0.55
C ASP A 217 5.22 0.57 -0.74
N ILE A 218 4.60 0.11 -1.83
CA ILE A 218 5.15 0.17 -3.18
C ILE A 218 4.08 0.65 -4.15
N SER A 219 4.43 1.65 -4.97
CA SER A 219 3.57 2.19 -6.00
C SER A 219 4.31 2.32 -7.33
N ARG A 220 3.58 2.13 -8.43
CA ARG A 220 4.09 2.31 -9.79
C ARG A 220 3.69 3.68 -10.29
N GLY A 221 4.66 4.51 -10.68
CA GLY A 221 4.39 5.81 -11.31
C GLY A 221 4.03 5.69 -12.80
N LYS A 222 3.38 6.71 -13.35
CA LYS A 222 3.11 6.82 -14.80
C LYS A 222 4.41 6.90 -15.62
N ASP A 223 5.51 7.32 -15.01
CA ASP A 223 6.88 7.30 -15.57
C ASP A 223 7.54 5.90 -15.54
N LYS A 224 6.80 4.89 -15.13
CA LYS A 224 7.22 3.49 -15.02
C LYS A 224 8.30 3.23 -13.98
N ASN A 225 8.56 4.18 -13.09
CA ASN A 225 9.42 3.97 -11.95
C ASN A 225 8.64 3.43 -10.74
N TRP A 226 9.37 2.88 -9.81
CA TRP A 226 8.86 2.36 -8.56
C TRP A 226 9.11 3.36 -7.43
N TYR A 227 8.10 3.59 -6.65
CA TYR A 227 8.09 4.49 -5.50
C TYR A 227 7.83 3.67 -4.25
N ILE A 228 8.76 3.72 -3.30
CA ILE A 228 8.77 2.83 -2.14
C ILE A 228 8.83 3.67 -0.87
N ALA A 229 7.91 3.41 0.06
CA ALA A 229 7.98 3.90 1.42
C ALA A 229 8.81 2.89 2.24
N GLU A 230 9.99 3.29 2.68
CA GLU A 230 10.86 2.47 3.54
C GLU A 230 10.77 2.97 4.99
N GLN A 231 10.48 2.08 5.93
CA GLN A 231 10.48 2.45 7.34
C GLN A 231 11.90 2.68 7.87
N GLU A 232 11.99 3.40 8.98
CA GLU A 232 13.24 3.51 9.73
C GLU A 232 13.75 2.15 10.22
N ASP A 233 15.05 1.99 10.29
CA ASP A 233 15.69 0.76 10.71
C ASP A 233 17.08 0.99 11.26
N ALA A 234 17.38 0.44 12.46
CA ALA A 234 18.72 0.32 13.06
C ALA A 234 19.62 1.55 12.88
N GLY A 235 19.09 2.76 13.11
CA GLY A 235 19.81 4.03 12.99
C GLY A 235 19.74 4.69 11.61
N ASN A 236 19.05 4.10 10.64
CA ASN A 236 18.72 4.75 9.37
C ASN A 236 17.34 5.40 9.46
N PRO A 237 17.15 6.62 8.93
CA PRO A 237 15.84 7.24 8.86
C PRO A 237 14.90 6.47 7.90
N ALA A 238 13.62 6.76 8.00
CA ALA A 238 12.67 6.35 6.97
C ALA A 238 12.97 7.08 5.65
N TYR A 239 12.63 6.45 4.52
CA TYR A 239 12.90 7.02 3.20
C TYR A 239 11.69 6.88 2.26
N CYS A 240 11.52 7.89 1.39
CA CYS A 240 10.85 7.73 0.11
C CYS A 240 11.91 7.44 -0.95
N THR A 241 11.90 6.25 -1.53
CA THR A 241 12.89 5.82 -2.52
C THR A 241 12.25 5.67 -3.89
N VAL A 242 12.92 6.16 -4.92
CA VAL A 242 12.52 5.95 -6.32
C VAL A 242 13.49 4.97 -6.96
N ARG A 243 12.95 3.92 -7.59
CA ARG A 243 13.74 2.94 -8.35
C ARG A 243 13.30 2.91 -9.80
N SER A 244 14.27 2.73 -10.70
CA SER A 244 14.01 2.47 -12.11
C SER A 244 13.29 1.12 -12.30
N PRO A 245 12.75 0.83 -13.50
CA PRO A 245 12.05 -0.42 -13.78
C PRO A 245 12.87 -1.69 -13.50
N ASP A 246 14.20 -1.61 -13.62
CA ASP A 246 15.15 -2.67 -13.31
C ASP A 246 15.54 -2.77 -11.81
N GLY A 247 14.97 -1.92 -10.96
CA GLY A 247 15.18 -1.93 -9.51
C GLY A 247 16.34 -1.09 -8.99
N ARG A 248 17.10 -0.40 -9.86
CA ARG A 248 18.20 0.49 -9.44
C ARG A 248 17.65 1.73 -8.75
N VAL A 249 18.19 2.12 -7.61
CA VAL A 249 17.86 3.36 -6.91
C VAL A 249 18.28 4.57 -7.74
N ILE A 250 17.34 5.47 -8.03
CA ILE A 250 17.57 6.71 -8.79
C ILE A 250 17.33 7.97 -7.97
N ALA A 251 16.56 7.86 -6.87
CA ALA A 251 16.46 8.91 -5.85
C ALA A 251 16.14 8.29 -4.50
N LYS A 252 16.62 8.92 -3.42
CA LYS A 252 16.33 8.51 -2.06
C LYS A 252 16.24 9.76 -1.18
N MET A 253 15.07 10.03 -0.62
CA MET A 253 14.77 11.20 0.19
C MET A 253 14.45 10.76 1.61
N ALA A 254 15.13 11.36 2.58
CA ALA A 254 14.80 11.14 3.99
C ALA A 254 13.37 11.63 4.29
N SER A 255 12.62 10.80 4.98
CA SER A 255 11.25 11.06 5.40
C SER A 255 11.12 10.92 6.91
N ARG A 256 10.01 11.39 7.46
CA ARG A 256 9.54 11.00 8.78
C ARG A 256 8.94 9.58 8.68
N HIS A 257 8.26 9.08 9.68
CA HIS A 257 7.66 7.73 9.75
C HIS A 257 6.68 7.41 8.61
N VAL A 258 7.19 7.35 7.35
CA VAL A 258 6.37 7.09 6.17
C VAL A 258 5.83 5.66 6.18
N HIS A 259 4.51 5.54 5.99
CA HIS A 259 3.83 4.24 5.94
C HIS A 259 3.16 3.99 4.58
N GLY A 260 2.51 5.00 4.00
CA GLY A 260 1.89 4.93 2.70
C GLY A 260 2.49 5.93 1.70
N ILE A 261 2.48 5.60 0.42
CA ILE A 261 3.04 6.43 -0.64
C ILE A 261 2.11 6.53 -1.83
N GLY A 262 1.63 7.76 -2.13
CA GLY A 262 0.90 8.10 -3.35
C GLY A 262 1.80 8.84 -4.32
N VAL A 263 1.56 8.68 -5.62
CA VAL A 263 2.34 9.33 -6.67
C VAL A 263 1.40 9.91 -7.71
N ASP A 264 1.52 11.22 -7.99
CA ASP A 264 0.74 11.88 -9.02
C ASP A 264 1.31 11.65 -10.43
N SER A 265 0.58 12.09 -11.45
CA SER A 265 0.99 11.94 -12.85
C SER A 265 2.29 12.67 -13.21
N GLN A 266 2.74 13.60 -12.37
CA GLN A 266 3.97 14.36 -12.56
C GLN A 266 5.16 13.74 -11.83
N GLY A 267 4.93 12.69 -11.04
CA GLY A 267 5.92 12.00 -10.23
C GLY A 267 6.22 12.70 -8.90
N SER A 268 5.36 13.60 -8.43
CA SER A 268 5.42 14.09 -7.06
C SER A 268 4.90 13.01 -6.12
N ILE A 269 5.52 12.91 -4.94
CA ILE A 269 5.24 11.88 -3.94
C ILE A 269 4.46 12.50 -2.80
N TYR A 270 3.42 11.79 -2.34
CA TYR A 270 2.66 12.13 -1.15
C TYR A 270 2.90 11.03 -0.10
N ALA A 271 3.67 11.37 0.91
CA ALA A 271 4.08 10.46 1.98
C ALA A 271 3.12 10.53 3.15
N GLY A 272 2.35 9.49 3.36
CA GLY A 272 1.46 9.34 4.51
C GLY A 272 2.25 8.96 5.76
N LEU A 273 2.22 9.82 6.77
CA LEU A 273 2.99 9.72 8.00
C LEU A 273 2.08 9.29 9.14
N THR A 274 2.17 8.02 9.52
CA THR A 274 1.22 7.44 10.49
C THR A 274 1.30 8.12 11.84
N GLN A 275 2.48 8.18 12.44
CA GLN A 275 2.66 8.73 13.80
C GLN A 275 2.52 10.25 13.82
N ASP A 276 2.98 10.92 12.78
CA ASP A 276 2.89 12.38 12.64
C ASP A 276 1.46 12.84 12.27
N ARG A 277 0.57 11.93 11.87
CA ARG A 277 -0.81 12.23 11.44
C ARG A 277 -0.86 13.31 10.37
N SER A 278 0.03 13.24 9.40
CA SER A 278 0.17 14.23 8.35
C SER A 278 0.60 13.62 7.02
N VAL A 279 0.59 14.41 5.97
CA VAL A 279 1.11 14.04 4.65
C VAL A 279 2.16 15.06 4.24
N ASP A 280 3.37 14.59 3.95
CA ASP A 280 4.41 15.39 3.31
C ASP A 280 4.33 15.23 1.79
N LYS A 281 4.50 16.32 1.06
CA LYS A 281 4.65 16.29 -0.39
C LYS A 281 6.12 16.46 -0.76
N PHE A 282 6.65 15.51 -1.51
CA PHE A 282 7.91 15.66 -2.23
C PHE A 282 7.57 16.09 -3.65
N ALA A 283 7.61 17.38 -3.89
CA ALA A 283 7.28 17.96 -5.20
C ALA A 283 8.44 17.73 -6.16
N ARG A 284 8.17 17.04 -7.28
CA ARG A 284 9.22 16.78 -8.27
C ARG A 284 9.64 18.07 -8.99
N VAL A 285 10.92 18.39 -8.92
CA VAL A 285 11.54 19.50 -9.67
C VAL A 285 11.82 18.99 -11.09
N ARG A 286 11.40 19.76 -12.10
CA ARG A 286 11.61 19.45 -13.52
C ARG A 286 12.81 20.20 -14.09
#